data_3204d2673c7006e49bbee8445199fba1
#
_entry.id   3204d2673c7006e49bbee8445199fba1
#
_cell.length_a   1.000
_cell.length_b   1.000
_cell.length_c   1.000
_cell.angle_alpha   90.00
_cell.angle_beta   90.00
_cell.angle_gamma   90.00
#
_symmetry.space_group_name_H-M   'P 1'
#
loop_
_entity.id
_entity.type
_entity.pdbx_description
1 polymer ?
#
loop_
_entity_poly.entity_id
_entity_poly.type
_entity_poly.pdbx_seq_one_letter_code
_entity_poly.pdbx_strand_id
1 'polypeptide(L)'
;MKNFCLLLACLCVCSVFSCYAQSIMPGKEWKDTDGNPINAHGGGVLYHDGTYYWYGEYKGEHTYRSPGVDWDCYRTEAGGVSCYSSKDLYNWKFEGIVLEPDTLNPHSDIHPSMVIERPKVIYNDETGKFVMWMHIDSYNYWKAAAGVAVSDSPTGKFTYLRSMHPNGQISRDMTLFKDDDGKAYHIYSSEGNATLYISLLTDDYLDHSGTYTRNFPNKFRDAPAIFKRNGISYMVTSGCTGWDPNEAEYAVAESILGPWKAVENPCRGKDADKTFYGQSTFILPVNGKKDGYIMMFDKWNKTNLIDSRYIWLPIVFEGENLTIPWMEAWNLDNMDFRFVGENRK
;
A
#
# COMPACT_ATOMS: atom_id res chain seq x y z
N MET A 1 44.48 -67.60 -8.74
CA MET A 1 43.64 -66.69 -7.91
C MET A 1 43.86 -65.26 -8.37
N LYS A 2 42.92 -64.71 -9.12
CA LYS A 2 43.00 -63.35 -9.69
C LYS A 2 42.09 -62.42 -8.84
N ASN A 3 42.68 -61.47 -8.13
CA ASN A 3 41.93 -60.48 -7.38
C ASN A 3 41.41 -59.41 -8.32
N PHE A 4 40.11 -59.24 -8.36
CA PHE A 4 39.41 -58.16 -9.05
C PHE A 4 39.19 -57.04 -8.04
N CYS A 5 39.91 -55.93 -8.16
CA CYS A 5 39.59 -54.68 -7.46
C CYS A 5 38.51 -53.94 -8.22
N LEU A 6 37.34 -53.80 -7.60
CA LEU A 6 36.24 -52.94 -8.06
C LEU A 6 36.49 -51.51 -7.57
N LEU A 7 36.84 -50.60 -8.50
CA LEU A 7 36.84 -49.16 -8.19
C LEU A 7 35.41 -48.62 -8.26
N LEU A 8 34.87 -48.24 -7.15
CA LEU A 8 33.59 -47.48 -7.06
C LEU A 8 33.89 -45.99 -7.33
N ALA A 9 33.56 -45.51 -8.52
CA ALA A 9 33.61 -44.08 -8.81
C ALA A 9 32.34 -43.41 -8.26
N CYS A 10 32.47 -42.68 -7.15
CA CYS A 10 31.42 -41.80 -6.63
C CYS A 10 31.32 -40.56 -7.51
N LEU A 11 30.33 -40.47 -8.39
CA LEU A 11 29.97 -39.24 -9.10
C LEU A 11 29.24 -38.30 -8.12
N CYS A 12 29.96 -37.34 -7.57
CA CYS A 12 29.33 -36.18 -6.91
C CYS A 12 28.71 -35.31 -8.00
N VAL A 13 27.39 -35.41 -8.15
CA VAL A 13 26.62 -34.44 -8.93
C VAL A 13 26.50 -33.18 -8.06
N CYS A 14 27.40 -32.23 -8.23
CA CYS A 14 27.22 -30.87 -7.72
C CYS A 14 26.10 -30.21 -8.51
N SER A 15 24.89 -30.21 -7.95
CA SER A 15 23.80 -29.38 -8.44
C SER A 15 24.21 -27.91 -8.24
N VAL A 16 24.69 -27.29 -9.30
CA VAL A 16 24.86 -25.81 -9.32
C VAL A 16 23.46 -25.22 -9.35
N PHE A 17 22.92 -24.93 -8.17
CA PHE A 17 21.77 -24.04 -8.08
C PHE A 17 22.25 -22.67 -8.57
N SER A 18 21.94 -22.31 -9.81
CA SER A 18 21.99 -20.92 -10.25
C SER A 18 21.01 -20.14 -9.39
N CYS A 19 21.52 -19.47 -8.36
CA CYS A 19 20.77 -18.50 -7.61
C CYS A 19 20.53 -17.31 -8.56
N TYR A 20 19.46 -17.37 -9.35
CA TYR A 20 18.98 -16.17 -10.02
C TYR A 20 18.58 -15.19 -8.92
N ALA A 21 19.22 -14.04 -8.86
CA ALA A 21 18.84 -12.98 -7.94
C ALA A 21 17.35 -12.67 -8.18
N GLN A 22 16.55 -12.83 -7.15
CA GLN A 22 15.13 -12.48 -7.20
C GLN A 22 15.00 -10.99 -7.50
N SER A 23 14.06 -10.64 -8.37
CA SER A 23 13.86 -9.25 -8.80
C SER A 23 12.40 -8.86 -8.67
N ILE A 24 12.17 -7.65 -8.21
CA ILE A 24 10.87 -6.97 -8.28
C ILE A 24 10.74 -6.40 -9.69
N MET A 25 9.65 -6.73 -10.37
CA MET A 25 9.36 -6.31 -11.73
C MET A 25 8.10 -5.43 -11.74
N PRO A 26 8.24 -4.10 -11.67
CA PRO A 26 7.11 -3.18 -11.59
C PRO A 26 6.16 -3.31 -12.78
N GLY A 27 4.85 -3.29 -12.52
CA GLY A 27 3.81 -3.36 -13.55
C GLY A 27 3.59 -4.72 -14.20
N LYS A 28 4.33 -5.76 -13.81
CA LYS A 28 4.10 -7.14 -14.26
C LYS A 28 3.08 -7.85 -13.37
N GLU A 29 2.55 -8.97 -13.83
CA GLU A 29 1.76 -9.86 -12.98
C GLU A 29 2.66 -10.47 -11.91
N TRP A 30 2.24 -10.37 -10.66
CA TRP A 30 2.90 -11.03 -9.55
C TRP A 30 2.06 -12.19 -9.06
N LYS A 31 2.73 -13.26 -8.69
CA LYS A 31 2.09 -14.49 -8.23
C LYS A 31 2.51 -14.80 -6.80
N ASP A 32 1.59 -15.40 -6.07
CA ASP A 32 1.86 -15.95 -4.76
C ASP A 32 2.66 -17.26 -4.86
N THR A 33 3.00 -17.84 -3.71
CA THR A 33 3.77 -19.09 -3.63
C THR A 33 3.03 -20.30 -4.21
N ASP A 34 1.72 -20.21 -4.40
CA ASP A 34 0.88 -21.26 -5.00
C ASP A 34 0.69 -21.05 -6.51
N GLY A 35 1.24 -19.93 -7.05
CA GLY A 35 1.20 -19.60 -8.48
C GLY A 35 -0.04 -18.82 -8.91
N ASN A 36 -0.88 -18.37 -7.98
CA ASN A 36 -2.04 -17.54 -8.28
C ASN A 36 -1.65 -16.05 -8.37
N PRO A 37 -2.31 -15.25 -9.21
CA PRO A 37 -2.12 -13.80 -9.20
C PRO A 37 -2.41 -13.20 -7.81
N ILE A 38 -1.52 -12.31 -7.34
CA ILE A 38 -1.76 -11.58 -6.09
C ILE A 38 -2.91 -10.59 -6.31
N ASN A 39 -3.86 -10.57 -5.38
CA ASN A 39 -5.03 -9.70 -5.38
C ASN A 39 -5.10 -8.96 -4.03
N ALA A 40 -4.32 -7.87 -3.91
CA ALA A 40 -4.18 -7.05 -2.71
C ALA A 40 -4.02 -5.57 -3.08
N HIS A 41 -5.05 -4.99 -3.70
CA HIS A 41 -5.00 -3.65 -4.27
C HIS A 41 -5.21 -2.54 -3.23
N GLY A 42 -4.77 -1.33 -3.53
CA GLY A 42 -4.96 -0.15 -2.69
C GLY A 42 -4.38 -0.26 -1.28
N GLY A 43 -3.61 -1.28 -1.02
CA GLY A 43 -3.26 -1.74 0.31
C GLY A 43 -2.00 -1.13 0.92
N GLY A 44 -1.51 -1.79 1.98
CA GLY A 44 -0.26 -1.47 2.67
C GLY A 44 0.37 -2.71 3.28
N VAL A 45 1.62 -2.57 3.72
CA VAL A 45 2.39 -3.67 4.30
C VAL A 45 2.77 -3.34 5.74
N LEU A 46 2.43 -4.23 6.66
CA LEU A 46 2.87 -4.20 8.05
C LEU A 46 4.08 -5.14 8.21
N TYR A 47 5.18 -4.67 8.80
CA TYR A 47 6.23 -5.54 9.30
C TYR A 47 6.02 -5.80 10.78
N HIS A 48 5.89 -7.08 11.16
CA HIS A 48 5.69 -7.50 12.55
C HIS A 48 6.35 -8.86 12.78
N ASP A 49 7.10 -8.98 13.84
CA ASP A 49 7.80 -10.21 14.28
C ASP A 49 8.56 -10.93 13.14
N GLY A 50 9.36 -10.17 12.39
CA GLY A 50 10.19 -10.70 11.33
C GLY A 50 9.44 -11.14 10.08
N THR A 51 8.18 -10.70 9.90
CA THR A 51 7.33 -11.01 8.76
C THR A 51 6.67 -9.76 8.24
N TYR A 52 6.60 -9.64 6.92
CA TYR A 52 5.82 -8.65 6.21
C TYR A 52 4.43 -9.20 5.94
N TYR A 53 3.40 -8.42 6.23
CA TYR A 53 1.99 -8.74 5.97
C TYR A 53 1.42 -7.69 5.04
N TRP A 54 1.10 -8.09 3.82
CA TRP A 54 0.50 -7.21 2.82
C TRP A 54 -1.02 -7.39 2.82
N TYR A 55 -1.72 -6.34 3.21
CA TYR A 55 -3.18 -6.27 3.19
C TYR A 55 -3.64 -5.43 2.01
N GLY A 56 -4.69 -5.86 1.33
CA GLY A 56 -5.25 -5.11 0.22
C GLY A 56 -6.68 -5.50 -0.11
N GLU A 57 -7.30 -4.68 -0.92
CA GLU A 57 -8.62 -4.93 -1.46
C GLU A 57 -8.60 -6.20 -2.30
N TYR A 58 -9.48 -7.14 -2.01
CA TYR A 58 -9.69 -8.30 -2.85
C TYR A 58 -10.73 -7.96 -3.92
N LYS A 59 -10.29 -7.75 -5.16
CA LYS A 59 -11.18 -7.42 -6.28
C LYS A 59 -11.92 -8.65 -6.76
N GLY A 60 -13.24 -8.55 -6.93
CA GLY A 60 -14.06 -9.60 -7.53
C GLY A 60 -13.77 -9.79 -9.04
N GLU A 61 -14.23 -10.89 -9.59
CA GLU A 61 -13.93 -11.30 -10.98
C GLU A 61 -14.54 -10.34 -12.03
N HIS A 62 -15.68 -9.72 -11.73
CA HIS A 62 -16.39 -8.90 -12.70
C HIS A 62 -16.29 -7.41 -12.37
N THR A 63 -15.71 -6.66 -13.29
CA THR A 63 -15.73 -5.21 -13.25
C THR A 63 -16.97 -4.68 -13.98
N TYR A 64 -17.68 -3.79 -13.34
CA TYR A 64 -18.88 -3.14 -13.92
C TYR A 64 -18.88 -1.64 -13.60
N ARG A 65 -19.63 -0.88 -14.37
CA ARG A 65 -19.88 0.53 -14.08
C ARG A 65 -21.05 0.65 -13.14
N SER A 66 -20.92 1.36 -12.03
CA SER A 66 -22.02 1.62 -11.10
C SER A 66 -23.16 2.34 -11.78
N PRO A 67 -24.41 1.85 -11.63
CA PRO A 67 -25.56 2.50 -12.22
C PRO A 67 -25.90 3.82 -11.52
N GLY A 68 -26.40 4.80 -12.28
CA GLY A 68 -26.89 6.08 -11.74
C GLY A 68 -25.79 7.05 -11.28
N VAL A 69 -24.56 6.83 -11.71
CA VAL A 69 -23.41 7.70 -11.44
C VAL A 69 -22.96 8.35 -12.76
N ASP A 70 -22.68 9.64 -12.76
CA ASP A 70 -22.40 10.44 -13.96
C ASP A 70 -20.90 10.45 -14.36
N TRP A 71 -20.02 9.87 -13.56
CA TRP A 71 -18.61 9.67 -13.86
C TRP A 71 -18.27 8.20 -14.13
N ASP A 72 -17.06 7.89 -14.58
CA ASP A 72 -16.58 6.53 -14.89
C ASP A 72 -16.37 5.71 -13.62
N CYS A 73 -17.45 5.45 -12.89
CA CYS A 73 -17.47 4.71 -11.63
C CYS A 73 -17.38 3.19 -11.88
N TYR A 74 -16.20 2.71 -12.27
CA TYR A 74 -15.94 1.28 -12.38
C TYR A 74 -15.65 0.68 -11.01
N ARG A 75 -16.19 -0.51 -10.75
CA ARG A 75 -15.99 -1.24 -9.51
C ARG A 75 -16.21 -2.74 -9.69
N THR A 76 -15.80 -3.51 -8.70
CA THR A 76 -16.21 -4.90 -8.50
C THR A 76 -17.11 -4.99 -7.28
N GLU A 77 -17.76 -6.13 -7.06
CA GLU A 77 -18.27 -6.44 -5.74
C GLU A 77 -17.11 -6.45 -4.72
N ALA A 78 -17.37 -5.98 -3.49
CA ALA A 78 -16.39 -5.99 -2.44
C ALA A 78 -16.12 -7.44 -2.01
N GLY A 79 -14.94 -7.96 -2.34
CA GLY A 79 -14.47 -9.28 -1.95
C GLY A 79 -13.84 -9.34 -0.57
N GLY A 80 -13.84 -8.22 0.16
CA GLY A 80 -13.19 -8.07 1.46
C GLY A 80 -11.74 -7.64 1.37
N VAL A 81 -10.96 -7.95 2.40
CA VAL A 81 -9.53 -7.64 2.48
C VAL A 81 -8.71 -8.92 2.52
N SER A 82 -7.82 -9.08 1.55
CA SER A 82 -6.84 -10.17 1.49
C SER A 82 -5.63 -9.87 2.37
N CYS A 83 -4.95 -10.93 2.81
CA CYS A 83 -3.64 -10.86 3.45
C CYS A 83 -2.66 -11.81 2.79
N TYR A 84 -1.45 -11.35 2.55
CA TYR A 84 -0.31 -12.14 2.10
C TYR A 84 0.84 -11.95 3.09
N SER A 85 1.63 -12.99 3.34
CA SER A 85 2.81 -12.91 4.19
C SER A 85 4.09 -13.19 3.41
N SER A 86 5.19 -12.52 3.81
CA SER A 86 6.52 -12.73 3.23
C SER A 86 7.62 -12.51 4.27
N LYS A 87 8.73 -13.25 4.11
CA LYS A 87 9.97 -13.02 4.88
C LYS A 87 11.00 -12.19 4.12
N ASP A 88 10.82 -12.03 2.81
CA ASP A 88 11.85 -11.53 1.89
C ASP A 88 11.35 -10.49 0.88
N LEU A 89 10.04 -10.14 0.89
CA LEU A 89 9.37 -9.23 -0.04
C LEU A 89 9.30 -9.73 -1.50
N TYR A 90 9.75 -10.96 -1.77
CA TYR A 90 9.67 -11.58 -3.09
C TYR A 90 8.65 -12.71 -3.14
N ASN A 91 8.67 -13.56 -2.11
CA ASN A 91 7.81 -14.73 -2.01
C ASN A 91 6.65 -14.42 -1.07
N TRP A 92 5.46 -14.30 -1.63
CA TRP A 92 4.24 -13.96 -0.92
C TRP A 92 3.32 -15.17 -0.79
N LYS A 93 3.04 -15.59 0.43
CA LYS A 93 2.09 -16.66 0.71
C LYS A 93 0.71 -16.04 0.95
N PHE A 94 -0.32 -16.54 0.28
CA PHE A 94 -1.70 -16.15 0.56
C PHE A 94 -2.15 -16.70 1.91
N GLU A 95 -2.58 -15.82 2.81
CA GLU A 95 -3.06 -16.18 4.15
C GLU A 95 -4.60 -16.21 4.23
N GLY A 96 -5.29 -15.75 3.20
CA GLY A 96 -6.74 -15.74 3.11
C GLY A 96 -7.36 -14.34 3.05
N ILE A 97 -8.69 -14.31 3.06
CA ILE A 97 -9.48 -13.08 3.24
C ILE A 97 -9.62 -12.86 4.75
N VAL A 98 -8.93 -11.84 5.26
CA VAL A 98 -8.85 -11.57 6.71
C VAL A 98 -9.99 -10.67 7.20
N LEU A 99 -10.61 -9.89 6.32
CA LEU A 99 -11.89 -9.22 6.55
C LEU A 99 -12.86 -9.69 5.47
N GLU A 100 -13.74 -10.61 5.82
CA GLU A 100 -14.75 -11.13 4.91
C GLU A 100 -15.91 -10.15 4.76
N PRO A 101 -16.50 -9.99 3.56
CA PRO A 101 -17.71 -9.20 3.38
C PRO A 101 -18.88 -9.86 4.10
N ASP A 102 -19.79 -9.04 4.63
CA ASP A 102 -21.03 -9.51 5.26
C ASP A 102 -22.11 -9.76 4.20
N THR A 103 -22.20 -10.99 3.72
CA THR A 103 -23.16 -11.40 2.69
C THR A 103 -24.57 -11.59 3.21
N LEU A 104 -24.76 -11.64 4.53
CA LEU A 104 -26.06 -11.95 5.17
C LEU A 104 -26.87 -10.69 5.45
N ASN A 105 -26.23 -9.57 5.70
CA ASN A 105 -26.88 -8.31 6.01
C ASN A 105 -26.72 -7.30 4.86
N PRO A 106 -27.73 -7.07 4.01
CA PRO A 106 -27.64 -6.14 2.88
C PRO A 106 -27.46 -4.67 3.29
N HIS A 107 -27.62 -4.36 4.57
CA HIS A 107 -27.40 -3.01 5.13
C HIS A 107 -26.02 -2.87 5.80
N SER A 108 -25.22 -3.92 5.80
CA SER A 108 -23.87 -3.89 6.34
C SER A 108 -22.98 -2.99 5.50
N ASP A 109 -22.13 -2.22 6.16
CA ASP A 109 -21.11 -1.39 5.52
C ASP A 109 -20.09 -2.17 4.67
N ILE A 110 -19.93 -3.44 5.00
CA ILE A 110 -19.03 -4.36 4.31
C ILE A 110 -19.77 -5.42 3.48
N HIS A 111 -21.05 -5.15 3.14
CA HIS A 111 -21.79 -6.02 2.20
C HIS A 111 -21.11 -5.94 0.80
N PRO A 112 -21.13 -7.02 -0.01
CA PRO A 112 -20.52 -7.03 -1.36
C PRO A 112 -20.95 -5.88 -2.27
N SER A 113 -22.17 -5.35 -2.12
CA SER A 113 -22.65 -4.20 -2.89
C SER A 113 -22.04 -2.86 -2.48
N MET A 114 -21.37 -2.81 -1.34
CA MET A 114 -20.69 -1.62 -0.83
C MET A 114 -19.25 -1.53 -1.36
N VAL A 115 -18.52 -0.52 -0.95
CA VAL A 115 -17.14 -0.27 -1.34
C VAL A 115 -16.25 -0.43 -0.11
N ILE A 116 -15.21 -1.24 -0.23
CA ILE A 116 -14.11 -1.38 0.74
C ILE A 116 -12.84 -1.07 -0.03
N GLU A 117 -12.17 0.04 0.32
CA GLU A 117 -10.96 0.48 -0.37
C GLU A 117 -9.86 0.91 0.60
N ARG A 118 -8.62 0.91 0.13
CA ARG A 118 -7.44 1.44 0.85
C ARG A 118 -7.19 0.83 2.24
N PRO A 119 -7.37 -0.47 2.49
CA PRO A 119 -7.13 -1.03 3.82
C PRO A 119 -5.67 -0.86 4.22
N LYS A 120 -5.46 -0.43 5.46
CA LYS A 120 -4.15 -0.33 6.11
C LYS A 120 -4.23 -0.92 7.51
N VAL A 121 -3.19 -1.61 7.94
CA VAL A 121 -3.13 -2.24 9.27
C VAL A 121 -1.92 -1.72 10.02
N ILE A 122 -2.13 -1.37 11.29
CA ILE A 122 -1.07 -1.06 12.26
C ILE A 122 -1.24 -1.92 13.51
N TYR A 123 -0.12 -2.22 14.16
CA TYR A 123 -0.12 -2.94 15.43
C TYR A 123 -0.07 -1.96 16.60
N ASN A 124 -0.95 -2.17 17.57
CA ASN A 124 -1.00 -1.40 18.82
C ASN A 124 -0.26 -2.18 19.90
N ASP A 125 0.88 -1.66 20.35
CA ASP A 125 1.74 -2.33 21.32
C ASP A 125 1.10 -2.38 22.73
N GLU A 126 0.22 -1.43 23.04
CA GLU A 126 -0.42 -1.36 24.37
C GLU A 126 -1.56 -2.36 24.50
N THR A 127 -2.38 -2.49 23.45
CA THR A 127 -3.55 -3.38 23.46
C THR A 127 -3.25 -4.77 22.90
N GLY A 128 -2.11 -4.95 22.22
CA GLY A 128 -1.76 -6.18 21.52
C GLY A 128 -2.65 -6.47 20.31
N LYS A 129 -3.35 -5.48 19.78
CA LYS A 129 -4.29 -5.63 18.65
C LYS A 129 -3.71 -5.16 17.33
N PHE A 130 -4.10 -5.85 16.27
CA PHE A 130 -3.95 -5.39 14.90
C PHE A 130 -5.19 -4.57 14.55
N VAL A 131 -5.00 -3.31 14.19
CA VAL A 131 -6.09 -2.37 13.88
C VAL A 131 -6.03 -2.05 12.40
N MET A 132 -7.13 -2.31 11.69
CA MET A 132 -7.30 -2.01 10.28
C MET A 132 -8.23 -0.82 10.13
N TRP A 133 -7.80 0.17 9.35
CA TRP A 133 -8.66 1.24 8.85
C TRP A 133 -8.79 1.13 7.34
N MET A 134 -9.93 1.58 6.81
CA MET A 134 -10.24 1.53 5.39
C MET A 134 -11.23 2.60 4.97
N HIS A 135 -11.26 2.96 3.71
CA HIS A 135 -12.35 3.71 3.11
C HIS A 135 -13.55 2.78 2.92
N ILE A 136 -14.69 3.19 3.46
CA ILE A 136 -15.99 2.55 3.30
C ILE A 136 -16.92 3.49 2.54
N ASP A 137 -17.50 2.99 1.45
CA ASP A 137 -18.44 3.80 0.69
C ASP A 137 -19.66 3.01 0.22
N SER A 138 -20.69 3.74 -0.19
CA SER A 138 -21.83 3.19 -0.89
C SER A 138 -21.51 2.98 -2.37
N TYR A 139 -22.34 2.21 -3.08
CA TYR A 139 -22.14 1.90 -4.51
C TYR A 139 -21.98 3.14 -5.40
N ASN A 140 -22.42 4.30 -4.95
CA ASN A 140 -22.39 5.58 -5.65
C ASN A 140 -21.39 6.59 -5.04
N TYR A 141 -20.56 6.15 -4.10
CA TYR A 141 -19.54 6.97 -3.42
C TYR A 141 -20.07 8.19 -2.64
N TRP A 142 -21.29 8.08 -2.09
CA TRP A 142 -21.88 9.17 -1.31
C TRP A 142 -21.68 9.03 0.20
N LYS A 143 -21.43 7.81 0.69
CA LYS A 143 -21.21 7.58 2.12
C LYS A 143 -19.87 8.16 2.59
N ALA A 144 -18.80 7.93 1.86
CA ALA A 144 -17.46 8.46 2.07
C ALA A 144 -17.03 8.44 3.56
N ALA A 145 -16.96 7.27 4.16
CA ALA A 145 -16.68 7.06 5.58
C ALA A 145 -15.37 6.31 5.82
N ALA A 146 -14.80 6.44 7.00
CA ALA A 146 -13.69 5.62 7.46
C ALA A 146 -14.25 4.41 8.24
N GLY A 147 -13.85 3.21 7.87
CA GLY A 147 -14.19 1.98 8.58
C GLY A 147 -13.05 1.51 9.47
N VAL A 148 -13.36 0.86 10.59
CA VAL A 148 -12.37 0.28 11.50
C VAL A 148 -12.72 -1.17 11.85
N ALA A 149 -11.67 -2.02 11.86
CA ALA A 149 -11.76 -3.42 12.22
C ALA A 149 -10.54 -3.84 13.07
N VAL A 150 -10.67 -4.90 13.85
CA VAL A 150 -9.61 -5.37 14.76
C VAL A 150 -9.43 -6.88 14.68
N SER A 151 -8.19 -7.33 14.96
CA SER A 151 -7.85 -8.75 15.10
C SER A 151 -6.81 -8.95 16.21
N ASP A 152 -6.76 -10.16 16.77
CA ASP A 152 -5.72 -10.61 17.71
C ASP A 152 -4.48 -11.15 16.98
N SER A 153 -4.54 -11.34 15.67
CA SER A 153 -3.48 -11.95 14.87
C SER A 153 -3.34 -11.23 13.53
N PRO A 154 -2.12 -11.10 12.97
CA PRO A 154 -1.92 -10.44 11.70
C PRO A 154 -2.61 -11.16 10.52
N THR A 155 -2.78 -12.47 10.62
CA THR A 155 -3.46 -13.31 9.61
C THR A 155 -4.81 -13.84 10.09
N GLY A 156 -5.26 -13.44 11.28
CA GLY A 156 -6.57 -13.82 11.83
C GLY A 156 -7.69 -13.01 11.22
N LYS A 157 -8.91 -13.50 11.44
CA LYS A 157 -10.10 -12.76 10.99
C LYS A 157 -10.21 -11.44 11.74
N PHE A 158 -10.35 -10.37 10.98
CA PHE A 158 -10.68 -9.06 11.51
C PHE A 158 -12.18 -8.97 11.79
N THR A 159 -12.54 -8.45 12.96
CA THR A 159 -13.91 -8.10 13.30
C THR A 159 -14.15 -6.66 12.91
N TYR A 160 -15.05 -6.43 11.95
CA TYR A 160 -15.51 -5.09 11.59
C TYR A 160 -16.28 -4.47 12.76
N LEU A 161 -15.90 -3.28 13.18
CA LEU A 161 -16.52 -2.60 14.33
C LEU A 161 -17.58 -1.60 13.89
N ARG A 162 -17.23 -0.69 13.00
CA ARG A 162 -18.09 0.40 12.52
C ARG A 162 -17.45 1.20 11.40
N SER A 163 -18.23 2.08 10.77
CA SER A 163 -17.74 3.23 10.01
C SER A 163 -18.18 4.55 10.63
N MET A 164 -17.44 5.62 10.32
CA MET A 164 -17.72 6.96 10.83
C MET A 164 -17.22 8.02 9.86
N HIS A 165 -17.69 9.25 10.05
CA HIS A 165 -17.10 10.44 9.46
C HIS A 165 -16.08 11.04 10.44
N PRO A 166 -14.77 10.91 10.18
CA PRO A 166 -13.72 11.40 11.08
C PRO A 166 -13.88 12.91 11.32
N ASN A 167 -13.89 13.33 12.58
CA ASN A 167 -14.07 14.75 12.95
C ASN A 167 -15.31 15.41 12.29
N GLY A 168 -16.35 14.62 11.99
CA GLY A 168 -17.57 15.08 11.34
C GLY A 168 -17.42 15.36 9.83
N GLN A 169 -16.35 14.89 9.19
CA GLN A 169 -16.03 15.11 7.79
C GLN A 169 -16.01 13.80 7.02
N ILE A 170 -16.26 13.86 5.71
CA ILE A 170 -16.11 12.70 4.83
C ILE A 170 -14.66 12.21 4.79
N SER A 171 -14.47 10.93 4.52
CA SER A 171 -13.16 10.29 4.36
C SER A 171 -13.17 9.36 3.16
N ARG A 172 -12.21 9.55 2.24
CA ARG A 172 -12.01 8.68 1.08
C ARG A 172 -10.61 8.10 1.09
N ASP A 173 -9.85 8.20 0.01
CA ASP A 173 -8.51 7.62 -0.08
C ASP A 173 -7.67 7.97 1.14
N MET A 174 -7.06 6.95 1.73
CA MET A 174 -6.45 7.08 3.04
C MET A 174 -5.18 6.23 3.21
N THR A 175 -4.39 6.60 4.21
CA THR A 175 -3.33 5.76 4.77
C THR A 175 -3.26 5.92 6.29
N LEU A 176 -2.49 5.04 6.92
CA LEU A 176 -2.13 5.13 8.33
C LEU A 176 -0.64 5.40 8.49
N PHE A 177 -0.30 6.09 9.55
CA PHE A 177 1.08 6.28 9.97
C PHE A 177 1.18 6.12 11.48
N LYS A 178 2.09 5.26 11.94
CA LYS A 178 2.48 5.13 13.34
C LYS A 178 3.84 5.76 13.51
N ASP A 179 3.94 6.79 14.37
CA ASP A 179 5.18 7.49 14.64
C ASP A 179 6.03 6.74 15.69
N ASP A 180 7.28 7.15 15.83
CA ASP A 180 8.26 6.54 16.75
C ASP A 180 7.85 6.66 18.23
N ASP A 181 6.99 7.61 18.58
CA ASP A 181 6.44 7.80 19.93
C ASP A 181 5.21 6.91 20.22
N GLY A 182 4.85 6.04 19.29
CA GLY A 182 3.70 5.15 19.36
C GLY A 182 2.37 5.78 18.98
N LYS A 183 2.30 7.09 18.73
CA LYS A 183 1.07 7.71 18.25
C LYS A 183 0.77 7.31 16.82
N ALA A 184 -0.50 7.10 16.53
CA ALA A 184 -0.96 6.74 15.20
C ALA A 184 -1.84 7.84 14.60
N TYR A 185 -1.75 7.96 13.29
CA TYR A 185 -2.43 8.99 12.52
C TYR A 185 -3.18 8.37 11.34
N HIS A 186 -4.39 8.88 11.11
CA HIS A 186 -5.18 8.62 9.91
C HIS A 186 -5.07 9.82 8.98
N ILE A 187 -4.57 9.59 7.77
CA ILE A 187 -4.40 10.60 6.72
C ILE A 187 -5.39 10.28 5.61
N TYR A 188 -6.26 11.21 5.25
CA TYR A 188 -7.36 10.93 4.33
C TYR A 188 -7.78 12.14 3.50
N SER A 189 -8.28 11.87 2.30
CA SER A 189 -8.91 12.88 1.44
C SER A 189 -10.31 13.22 1.95
N SER A 190 -10.61 14.49 2.04
CA SER A 190 -11.85 15.03 2.59
C SER A 190 -12.35 16.23 1.79
N GLU A 191 -13.48 16.81 2.19
CA GLU A 191 -14.08 17.99 1.54
C GLU A 191 -14.29 17.79 0.02
N GLY A 192 -14.82 16.61 -0.39
CA GLY A 192 -14.94 16.27 -1.81
C GLY A 192 -13.59 16.06 -2.50
N ASN A 193 -12.59 15.53 -1.78
CA ASN A 193 -11.19 15.36 -2.14
C ASN A 193 -10.41 16.67 -2.31
N ALA A 194 -10.98 17.80 -1.89
CA ALA A 194 -10.31 19.09 -2.05
C ALA A 194 -9.16 19.30 -1.07
N THR A 195 -9.17 18.60 0.09
CA THR A 195 -8.25 18.83 1.21
C THR A 195 -7.83 17.52 1.84
N LEU A 196 -6.54 17.35 2.18
CA LEU A 196 -6.06 16.23 2.99
C LEU A 196 -6.16 16.57 4.48
N TYR A 197 -6.78 15.67 5.24
CA TYR A 197 -6.81 15.69 6.68
C TYR A 197 -5.78 14.75 7.28
N ILE A 198 -5.14 15.16 8.36
CA ILE A 198 -4.28 14.34 9.19
C ILE A 198 -4.82 14.38 10.60
N SER A 199 -5.32 13.25 11.08
CA SER A 199 -5.98 13.13 12.38
C SER A 199 -5.22 12.19 13.29
N LEU A 200 -4.92 12.63 14.50
CA LEU A 200 -4.40 11.79 15.57
C LEU A 200 -5.50 10.80 16.01
N LEU A 201 -5.17 9.53 16.08
CA LEU A 201 -6.03 8.50 16.63
C LEU A 201 -5.97 8.50 18.16
N THR A 202 -6.96 7.84 18.80
CA THR A 202 -6.94 7.52 20.23
C THR A 202 -5.84 6.50 20.56
N ASP A 203 -5.49 6.33 21.82
CA ASP A 203 -4.39 5.44 22.24
C ASP A 203 -4.63 3.97 21.86
N ASP A 204 -5.89 3.53 21.76
CA ASP A 204 -6.27 2.20 21.27
C ASP A 204 -6.34 2.09 19.74
N TYR A 205 -6.13 3.20 19.02
CA TYR A 205 -6.22 3.35 17.57
C TYR A 205 -7.62 3.11 16.97
N LEU A 206 -8.67 3.09 17.79
CA LEU A 206 -10.03 2.75 17.34
C LEU A 206 -10.92 3.94 17.03
N ASP A 207 -10.47 5.15 17.34
CA ASP A 207 -11.21 6.39 17.09
C ASP A 207 -10.27 7.57 16.82
N HIS A 208 -10.82 8.72 16.48
CA HIS A 208 -10.09 9.97 16.32
C HIS A 208 -10.10 10.76 17.63
N SER A 209 -8.93 11.26 18.05
CA SER A 209 -8.77 12.00 19.31
C SER A 209 -9.40 13.41 19.30
N GLY A 210 -9.85 13.87 18.13
CA GLY A 210 -10.28 15.24 17.93
C GLY A 210 -9.15 16.21 17.57
N THR A 211 -7.88 15.75 17.61
CA THR A 211 -6.73 16.55 17.15
C THR A 211 -6.48 16.26 15.68
N TYR A 212 -6.59 17.28 14.83
CA TYR A 212 -6.37 17.13 13.40
C TYR A 212 -5.90 18.43 12.74
N THR A 213 -5.36 18.30 11.53
CA THR A 213 -5.00 19.42 10.67
C THR A 213 -5.57 19.23 9.26
N ARG A 214 -5.78 20.38 8.59
CA ARG A 214 -6.20 20.45 7.18
C ARG A 214 -5.01 20.89 6.35
N ASN A 215 -4.64 20.07 5.37
CA ASN A 215 -3.44 20.28 4.56
C ASN A 215 -3.80 20.36 3.08
N PHE A 216 -3.09 21.20 2.32
CA PHE A 216 -3.29 21.39 0.88
C PHE A 216 -4.74 21.76 0.49
N PRO A 217 -5.39 22.74 1.15
CA PRO A 217 -6.77 23.08 0.87
C PRO A 217 -6.96 23.49 -0.60
N ASN A 218 -7.98 22.92 -1.25
CA ASN A 218 -8.31 23.10 -2.67
C ASN A 218 -7.20 22.67 -3.65
N LYS A 219 -6.30 21.76 -3.24
CA LYS A 219 -5.26 21.21 -4.13
C LYS A 219 -5.64 19.87 -4.72
N PHE A 220 -6.74 19.26 -4.25
CA PHE A 220 -7.24 17.98 -4.76
C PHE A 220 -6.15 16.90 -4.78
N ARG A 221 -5.38 16.81 -3.68
CA ARG A 221 -4.40 15.74 -3.50
C ARG A 221 -5.09 14.51 -2.91
N ASP A 222 -4.72 13.35 -3.42
CA ASP A 222 -5.41 12.09 -3.15
C ASP A 222 -4.41 10.94 -2.90
N ALA A 223 -4.90 9.80 -2.44
CA ALA A 223 -4.13 8.56 -2.25
C ALA A 223 -2.80 8.78 -1.50
N PRO A 224 -2.83 9.34 -0.28
CA PRO A 224 -1.62 9.67 0.47
C PRO A 224 -0.82 8.42 0.84
N ALA A 225 0.51 8.52 0.74
CA ALA A 225 1.49 7.55 1.23
C ALA A 225 2.57 8.30 2.01
N ILE A 226 2.91 7.85 3.22
CA ILE A 226 3.69 8.65 4.16
C ILE A 226 4.76 7.81 4.84
N PHE A 227 5.89 8.42 5.18
CA PHE A 227 6.95 7.86 6.02
C PHE A 227 7.74 8.96 6.70
N LYS A 228 8.60 8.57 7.65
CA LYS A 228 9.50 9.48 8.36
C LYS A 228 10.95 9.03 8.18
N ARG A 229 11.84 9.99 7.92
CA ARG A 229 13.27 9.77 7.79
C ARG A 229 14.03 10.90 8.45
N ASN A 230 14.97 10.57 9.36
CA ASN A 230 15.81 11.54 10.07
C ASN A 230 15.01 12.69 10.72
N GLY A 231 13.84 12.41 11.28
CA GLY A 231 12.97 13.39 11.91
C GLY A 231 12.08 14.18 10.96
N ILE A 232 12.27 14.06 9.64
CA ILE A 232 11.44 14.71 8.62
C ILE A 232 10.36 13.71 8.14
N SER A 233 9.13 14.17 8.08
CA SER A 233 8.01 13.44 7.48
C SER A 233 7.92 13.75 5.98
N TYR A 234 7.71 12.72 5.17
CA TYR A 234 7.56 12.78 3.73
C TYR A 234 6.22 12.20 3.34
N MET A 235 5.50 12.84 2.44
CA MET A 235 4.22 12.37 1.92
C MET A 235 4.25 12.41 0.39
N VAL A 236 3.86 11.31 -0.26
CA VAL A 236 3.63 11.25 -1.71
C VAL A 236 2.13 11.14 -1.93
N THR A 237 1.60 11.88 -2.88
CA THR A 237 0.16 11.91 -3.20
C THR A 237 -0.04 11.89 -4.71
N SER A 238 -1.20 11.42 -5.16
CA SER A 238 -1.70 11.63 -6.52
C SER A 238 -2.55 12.91 -6.61
N GLY A 239 -2.88 13.35 -7.81
CA GLY A 239 -4.02 14.25 -8.05
C GLY A 239 -5.33 13.44 -7.99
N CYS A 240 -6.46 14.16 -8.00
CA CYS A 240 -7.78 13.56 -8.02
C CYS A 240 -8.36 13.62 -9.44
N THR A 241 -8.12 12.58 -10.25
CA THR A 241 -8.56 12.47 -11.65
C THR A 241 -9.37 11.18 -11.90
N GLY A 242 -9.98 10.62 -10.85
CA GLY A 242 -10.67 9.32 -10.93
C GLY A 242 -9.67 8.20 -11.27
N TRP A 243 -10.01 7.40 -12.29
CA TRP A 243 -9.15 6.28 -12.74
C TRP A 243 -8.00 6.70 -13.67
N ASP A 244 -7.98 7.93 -14.15
CA ASP A 244 -6.96 8.38 -15.10
C ASP A 244 -5.67 8.74 -14.38
N PRO A 245 -4.51 8.26 -14.86
CA PRO A 245 -3.23 8.52 -14.21
C PRO A 245 -2.86 10.00 -14.30
N ASN A 246 -2.22 10.49 -13.25
CA ASN A 246 -1.80 11.87 -13.12
C ASN A 246 -0.41 11.97 -12.49
N GLU A 247 0.09 13.19 -12.39
CA GLU A 247 1.39 13.49 -11.82
C GLU A 247 1.35 13.38 -10.29
N ALA A 248 2.28 12.60 -9.71
CA ALA A 248 2.50 12.58 -8.27
C ALA A 248 3.16 13.87 -7.80
N GLU A 249 2.94 14.22 -6.54
CA GLU A 249 3.63 15.29 -5.83
C GLU A 249 4.11 14.78 -4.48
N TYR A 250 5.30 15.20 -4.04
CA TYR A 250 5.68 14.95 -2.65
C TYR A 250 5.75 16.23 -1.84
N ALA A 251 5.57 16.08 -0.56
CA ALA A 251 5.67 17.14 0.43
C ALA A 251 6.47 16.70 1.65
N VAL A 252 7.00 17.66 2.39
CA VAL A 252 7.80 17.45 3.60
C VAL A 252 7.28 18.26 4.76
N ALA A 253 7.47 17.76 5.99
CA ALA A 253 7.16 18.46 7.23
C ALA A 253 8.08 18.00 8.38
N GLU A 254 8.39 18.90 9.32
CA GLU A 254 9.09 18.55 10.56
C GLU A 254 8.16 17.85 11.57
N SER A 255 6.87 18.08 11.46
CA SER A 255 5.84 17.43 12.27
C SER A 255 4.81 16.77 11.37
N ILE A 256 4.31 15.59 11.76
CA ILE A 256 3.25 14.89 11.02
C ILE A 256 1.98 15.74 10.85
N LEU A 257 1.65 16.56 11.83
CA LEU A 257 0.51 17.49 11.75
C LEU A 257 0.80 18.74 10.91
N GLY A 258 2.03 18.91 10.40
CA GLY A 258 2.45 20.02 9.55
C GLY A 258 3.05 21.19 10.35
N PRO A 259 3.26 22.34 9.69
CA PRO A 259 2.85 22.62 8.31
C PRO A 259 3.61 21.84 7.27
N TRP A 260 2.93 21.37 6.24
CA TRP A 260 3.50 20.64 5.11
C TRP A 260 3.89 21.60 3.99
N LYS A 261 5.07 21.36 3.40
CA LYS A 261 5.59 22.09 2.25
C LYS A 261 5.58 21.15 1.04
N ALA A 262 4.76 21.47 0.04
CA ALA A 262 4.82 20.82 -1.27
C ALA A 262 6.15 21.11 -1.97
N VAL A 263 6.70 20.11 -2.64
CA VAL A 263 7.99 20.22 -3.34
C VAL A 263 7.78 20.08 -4.84
N GLU A 264 7.72 18.84 -5.35
CA GLU A 264 7.61 18.59 -6.80
C GLU A 264 7.18 17.13 -7.06
N ASN A 265 7.06 16.76 -8.35
CA ASN A 265 6.94 15.36 -8.74
C ASN A 265 8.22 14.60 -8.39
N PRO A 266 8.14 13.52 -7.58
CA PRO A 266 9.33 12.72 -7.24
C PRO A 266 9.72 11.72 -8.34
N CYS A 267 8.83 11.39 -9.27
CA CYS A 267 9.04 10.39 -10.30
C CYS A 267 10.09 10.84 -11.32
N ARG A 268 10.96 9.91 -11.74
CA ARG A 268 12.01 10.18 -12.75
C ARG A 268 12.02 9.08 -13.80
N GLY A 269 12.13 9.47 -15.07
CA GLY A 269 12.17 8.55 -16.21
C GLY A 269 10.97 8.69 -17.14
N LYS A 270 10.78 7.69 -17.99
CA LYS A 270 9.66 7.69 -18.96
C LYS A 270 8.33 7.61 -18.22
N ASP A 271 7.34 8.40 -18.69
CA ASP A 271 5.99 8.47 -18.12
C ASP A 271 5.93 8.95 -16.66
N ALA A 272 6.96 9.66 -16.18
CA ALA A 272 7.04 10.22 -14.83
C ALA A 272 5.94 11.27 -14.56
N ASP A 273 5.51 12.01 -15.59
CA ASP A 273 4.40 12.97 -15.58
C ASP A 273 3.02 12.32 -15.35
N LYS A 274 2.96 11.00 -15.45
CA LYS A 274 1.78 10.16 -15.20
C LYS A 274 2.02 9.15 -14.09
N THR A 275 3.06 9.35 -13.28
CA THR A 275 3.41 8.42 -12.20
C THR A 275 3.51 6.98 -12.69
N PHE A 276 4.07 6.79 -13.91
CA PHE A 276 4.22 5.47 -14.57
C PHE A 276 2.88 4.75 -14.79
N TYR A 277 1.77 5.48 -14.88
CA TYR A 277 0.38 5.02 -14.89
C TYR A 277 -0.07 4.37 -13.57
N GLY A 278 0.61 4.68 -12.45
CA GLY A 278 0.26 4.22 -11.11
C GLY A 278 -0.37 5.33 -10.27
N GLN A 279 -1.05 4.91 -9.19
CA GLN A 279 -1.54 5.78 -8.13
C GLN A 279 -0.88 5.38 -6.82
N SER A 280 -0.42 6.34 -6.03
CA SER A 280 0.19 6.08 -4.70
C SER A 280 -0.75 5.31 -3.78
N THR A 281 -0.20 4.45 -2.93
CA THR A 281 -0.98 3.72 -1.93
C THR A 281 -0.27 3.61 -0.58
N PHE A 282 1.03 3.30 -0.57
CA PHE A 282 1.80 3.11 0.65
C PHE A 282 3.30 3.35 0.41
N ILE A 283 4.05 3.64 1.47
CA ILE A 283 5.50 3.61 1.48
C ILE A 283 5.95 2.62 2.55
N LEU A 284 6.66 1.58 2.11
CA LEU A 284 7.14 0.49 2.96
C LEU A 284 8.59 0.74 3.38
N PRO A 285 8.86 0.96 4.68
CA PRO A 285 10.22 0.88 5.22
C PRO A 285 10.72 -0.58 5.16
N VAL A 286 11.90 -0.81 4.59
CA VAL A 286 12.49 -2.15 4.49
C VAL A 286 13.29 -2.44 5.75
N ASN A 287 12.86 -3.43 6.53
CA ASN A 287 13.52 -3.78 7.77
C ASN A 287 14.99 -4.17 7.55
N GLY A 288 15.87 -3.65 8.40
CA GLY A 288 17.31 -3.89 8.32
C GLY A 288 18.06 -3.08 7.23
N LYS A 289 17.36 -2.26 6.45
CA LYS A 289 17.95 -1.35 5.45
C LYS A 289 17.85 0.10 5.94
N LYS A 290 18.98 0.72 6.26
CA LYS A 290 19.00 2.15 6.55
C LYS A 290 18.64 2.93 5.30
N ASP A 291 17.69 3.85 5.41
CA ASP A 291 17.16 4.63 4.27
C ASP A 291 16.54 3.78 3.14
N GLY A 292 16.22 2.49 3.41
CA GLY A 292 15.56 1.60 2.46
C GLY A 292 14.05 1.77 2.52
N TYR A 293 13.46 2.42 1.51
CA TYR A 293 12.01 2.62 1.39
C TYR A 293 11.53 2.19 0.01
N ILE A 294 10.40 1.52 -0.04
CA ILE A 294 9.73 1.13 -1.28
C ILE A 294 8.47 1.97 -1.44
N MET A 295 8.40 2.75 -2.50
CA MET A 295 7.14 3.37 -2.92
C MET A 295 6.26 2.34 -3.60
N MET A 296 5.04 2.17 -3.11
CA MET A 296 4.03 1.28 -3.66
C MET A 296 2.98 2.10 -4.40
N PHE A 297 2.75 1.75 -5.67
CA PHE A 297 1.67 2.27 -6.49
C PHE A 297 0.80 1.12 -7.01
N ASP A 298 -0.49 1.39 -7.22
CA ASP A 298 -1.39 0.53 -7.98
C ASP A 298 -1.54 1.06 -9.40
N LYS A 299 -1.27 0.22 -10.39
CA LYS A 299 -1.53 0.50 -11.80
C LYS A 299 -2.91 -0.05 -12.15
N TRP A 300 -3.91 0.81 -12.04
CA TRP A 300 -5.29 0.43 -12.23
C TRP A 300 -5.61 0.07 -13.68
N ASN A 301 -6.30 -1.05 -13.87
CA ASN A 301 -7.01 -1.38 -15.10
C ASN A 301 -8.51 -1.14 -14.87
N LYS A 302 -8.99 0.08 -15.12
CA LYS A 302 -10.35 0.50 -14.77
C LYS A 302 -11.47 -0.36 -15.36
N THR A 303 -11.23 -0.98 -16.51
CA THR A 303 -12.20 -1.85 -17.18
C THR A 303 -12.10 -3.32 -16.79
N ASN A 304 -11.03 -3.70 -16.10
CA ASN A 304 -10.81 -5.04 -15.55
C ASN A 304 -9.98 -4.93 -14.26
N LEU A 305 -10.62 -4.56 -13.16
CA LEU A 305 -9.94 -4.19 -11.91
C LEU A 305 -9.14 -5.34 -11.29
N ILE A 306 -9.54 -6.59 -11.47
CA ILE A 306 -8.78 -7.76 -11.00
C ILE A 306 -7.43 -7.89 -11.75
N ASP A 307 -7.32 -7.35 -12.96
CA ASP A 307 -6.09 -7.32 -13.78
C ASP A 307 -5.24 -6.06 -13.54
N SER A 308 -5.50 -5.30 -12.50
CA SER A 308 -4.62 -4.22 -12.06
C SER A 308 -3.26 -4.76 -11.62
N ARG A 309 -2.21 -3.93 -11.68
CA ARG A 309 -0.84 -4.34 -11.42
C ARG A 309 -0.22 -3.48 -10.33
N TYR A 310 0.88 -3.96 -9.77
CA TYR A 310 1.64 -3.28 -8.73
C TYR A 310 2.92 -2.68 -9.32
N ILE A 311 3.21 -1.44 -8.93
CA ILE A 311 4.47 -0.78 -9.24
C ILE A 311 5.15 -0.48 -7.92
N TRP A 312 6.14 -1.30 -7.56
CA TRP A 312 6.97 -1.07 -6.39
C TRP A 312 8.34 -0.61 -6.86
N LEU A 313 8.75 0.58 -6.42
CA LEU A 313 9.99 1.22 -6.81
C LEU A 313 10.76 1.70 -5.58
N PRO A 314 12.10 1.63 -5.59
CA PRO A 314 12.88 2.18 -4.49
C PRO A 314 12.77 3.70 -4.45
N ILE A 315 12.73 4.24 -3.23
CA ILE A 315 12.92 5.67 -3.00
C ILE A 315 14.41 5.94 -2.89
N VAL A 316 14.89 6.92 -3.64
CA VAL A 316 16.30 7.35 -3.64
C VAL A 316 16.39 8.77 -3.09
N PHE A 317 17.39 9.02 -2.25
CA PHE A 317 17.63 10.31 -1.63
C PHE A 317 18.91 10.96 -2.11
N GLU A 318 18.84 12.26 -2.43
CA GLU A 318 19.97 13.16 -2.58
C GLU A 318 19.88 14.25 -1.48
N GLY A 319 20.54 14.00 -0.35
CA GLY A 319 20.32 14.77 0.87
C GLY A 319 18.91 14.53 1.43
N GLU A 320 18.07 15.56 1.42
CA GLU A 320 16.65 15.49 1.81
C GLU A 320 15.71 15.37 0.60
N ASN A 321 16.21 15.53 -0.61
CA ASN A 321 15.38 15.42 -1.81
C ASN A 321 15.08 13.97 -2.11
N LEU A 322 13.80 13.69 -2.37
CA LEU A 322 13.26 12.38 -2.67
C LEU A 322 13.07 12.23 -4.18
N THR A 323 13.51 11.10 -4.74
CA THR A 323 13.24 10.70 -6.12
C THR A 323 12.80 9.25 -6.19
N ILE A 324 11.97 8.94 -7.20
CA ILE A 324 11.45 7.59 -7.48
C ILE A 324 11.77 7.30 -8.95
N PRO A 325 12.93 6.68 -9.24
CA PRO A 325 13.31 6.38 -10.61
C PRO A 325 12.54 5.17 -11.15
N TRP A 326 12.11 5.22 -12.42
CA TRP A 326 11.59 4.04 -13.10
C TRP A 326 12.68 2.98 -13.28
N MET A 327 12.35 1.74 -12.95
CA MET A 327 13.20 0.58 -13.16
C MET A 327 12.36 -0.57 -13.74
N GLU A 328 12.85 -1.21 -14.81
CA GLU A 328 12.18 -2.38 -15.39
C GLU A 328 12.26 -3.61 -14.48
N ALA A 329 13.35 -3.71 -13.71
CA ALA A 329 13.57 -4.70 -12.68
C ALA A 329 14.61 -4.19 -11.68
N TRP A 330 14.46 -4.55 -10.41
CA TRP A 330 15.40 -4.20 -9.35
C TRP A 330 15.33 -5.22 -8.20
N ASN A 331 16.30 -5.19 -7.32
CA ASN A 331 16.34 -6.07 -6.15
C ASN A 331 16.71 -5.32 -4.87
N LEU A 332 16.39 -5.92 -3.74
CA LEU A 332 16.62 -5.32 -2.42
C LEU A 332 18.11 -5.12 -2.10
N ASP A 333 19.01 -5.92 -2.67
CA ASP A 333 20.44 -5.82 -2.38
C ASP A 333 21.04 -4.54 -2.96
N ASN A 334 20.42 -4.00 -4.02
CA ASN A 334 20.84 -2.80 -4.72
C ASN A 334 20.05 -1.54 -4.33
N MET A 335 19.34 -1.53 -3.20
CA MET A 335 18.56 -0.36 -2.77
C MET A 335 19.42 0.87 -2.42
N ASP A 336 20.71 0.69 -2.16
CA ASP A 336 21.66 1.78 -1.91
C ASP A 336 22.09 2.47 -3.23
N PHE A 337 21.13 2.79 -4.08
CA PHE A 337 21.40 3.53 -5.31
C PHE A 337 21.93 4.92 -4.98
N ARG A 338 23.24 5.05 -4.93
CA ARG A 338 23.88 6.34 -5.14
C ARG A 338 23.82 6.57 -6.64
N PHE A 339 23.14 7.61 -7.09
CA PHE A 339 23.32 8.08 -8.47
C PHE A 339 24.81 8.34 -8.67
N VAL A 340 25.50 7.41 -9.34
CA VAL A 340 26.78 7.70 -9.97
C VAL A 340 26.43 8.66 -11.08
N GLY A 341 26.65 9.96 -10.83
CA GLY A 341 26.37 11.00 -11.80
C GLY A 341 26.99 10.62 -13.14
N GLU A 342 26.15 10.45 -14.16
CA GLU A 342 26.62 10.46 -15.52
C GLU A 342 27.35 11.78 -15.74
N ASN A 343 28.69 11.69 -15.83
CA ASN A 343 29.52 12.77 -16.32
C ASN A 343 28.98 13.14 -17.71
N ARG A 344 28.16 14.18 -17.80
CA ARG A 344 27.89 14.85 -19.05
C ARG A 344 29.20 15.48 -19.51
N LYS A 345 29.82 14.85 -20.50
CA LYS A 345 30.76 15.51 -21.42
C LYS A 345 29.96 16.16 -22.56
#